data_8244b0295462fc139df21bea04859b15
#
_entry.id   8244b0295462fc139df21bea04859b15
#
_cell.length_a   1.000
_cell.length_b   1.000
_cell.length_c   1.000
_cell.angle_alpha   90.00
_cell.angle_beta   90.00
_cell.angle_gamma   90.00
#
_symmetry.space_group_name_H-M   'P 1'
#
loop_
_entity.id
_entity.type
_entity.pdbx_description
1 polymer ?
#
loop_
_entity_poly.entity_id
_entity_poly.type
_entity_poly.pdbx_seq_one_letter_code
_entity_poly.pdbx_strand_id
1 'polypeptide(L)'
;SGSPGVQLHRDGVQWAVYTRIESVSLIDNKLTIVSICQGTQTQLIHCLALDHKTDVLAATTEIVNMGESSLWLDRCDAPCLPIPKHYSKILSFAGRWGNEFQLQSIDRFMGAYVRENRSGRTSHDSFPGVIVHTEQINESSGSAYGLHLGWSGNHHVRVEEQFTGQAYAQLGELFLPGEMLLEPGQAYKSPILFGASTDKGLSTLSGSFHRHVRAKLTDRRIANKIRPVHFNTWEAVYFDLSLDRLCALAEHAREVGAERFVLDDGWFKNRKSDNAGLGDWTVDKSVFPAGLAPLINHVHKNDMEFGLWVEPEMVNPDSDLYRARPDWVLNTQPAPLLSARNQLVLDLTRVEVTDYLFERLDALLNEYPISYLKWDMNRAIHQPGDQNGCAVGHKQTHSLYKLLARIRSAHPEVEIESCSSGGGRADFGILEFTDRIWTSDSNDALDRVGIQKGFSMFFPAEVMGAHVGPDVCHITGRALSMETRVGMAMFGHMGIEANLLEMSRIETQVLKAGVALHKKYRSLIHSGNLVRLNTQCDESAFGVIAQDGSEALFSYIQLNSLSSSVGGRLQFAGLDSNSLYVVNIIWPAEPKSYSKSILDDINGSTMSGDVLKNAGVQLPIMQPASMLVFHLYRTS
;
A
#
# COMPACT_ATOMS: atom_id res chain seq x y z
N SER A 1 13.56 -8.16 -32.42
CA SER A 1 14.28 -7.46 -31.34
C SER A 1 13.30 -6.78 -30.43
N GLY A 2 13.41 -7.02 -29.13
CA GLY A 2 12.54 -6.43 -28.13
C GLY A 2 12.90 -5.00 -27.78
N SER A 3 12.15 -4.41 -26.85
CA SER A 3 12.46 -3.09 -26.31
C SER A 3 13.75 -3.15 -25.49
N PRO A 4 14.72 -2.23 -25.71
CA PRO A 4 15.93 -2.21 -24.90
C PRO A 4 15.64 -1.73 -23.48
N GLY A 5 16.33 -2.32 -22.49
CA GLY A 5 16.24 -1.90 -21.09
C GLY A 5 17.03 -0.61 -20.78
N VAL A 6 17.95 -0.24 -21.70
CA VAL A 6 18.72 1.01 -21.60
C VAL A 6 18.63 1.75 -22.92
N GLN A 7 18.27 3.03 -22.84
CA GLN A 7 18.27 3.97 -23.96
C GLN A 7 19.01 5.23 -23.54
N LEU A 8 19.94 5.67 -24.37
CA LEU A 8 20.79 6.81 -24.08
C LEU A 8 21.33 7.42 -25.38
N HIS A 9 21.87 8.62 -25.30
CA HIS A 9 22.57 9.25 -26.42
C HIS A 9 23.48 10.40 -25.93
N ARG A 10 24.44 10.76 -26.76
CA ARG A 10 25.20 12.01 -26.64
C ARG A 10 24.79 12.93 -27.79
N ASP A 11 23.97 13.94 -27.47
CA ASP A 11 23.48 14.92 -28.44
C ASP A 11 22.88 14.30 -29.73
N GLY A 12 22.10 13.21 -29.54
CA GLY A 12 21.45 12.48 -30.64
C GLY A 12 22.35 11.49 -31.40
N VAL A 13 23.64 11.37 -31.03
CA VAL A 13 24.58 10.40 -31.57
C VAL A 13 25.03 9.41 -30.50
N GLN A 14 25.77 8.38 -30.88
CA GLN A 14 26.25 7.34 -29.95
C GLN A 14 25.12 6.70 -29.10
N TRP A 15 23.99 6.38 -29.74
CA TRP A 15 22.80 5.86 -29.09
C TRP A 15 22.73 4.32 -29.05
N ALA A 16 23.56 3.63 -29.81
CA ALA A 16 23.49 2.17 -29.91
C ALA A 16 24.30 1.51 -28.78
N VAL A 17 23.62 0.86 -27.86
CA VAL A 17 24.22 0.20 -26.70
C VAL A 17 24.50 -1.26 -27.03
N TYR A 18 25.79 -1.58 -27.32
CA TYR A 18 26.28 -2.94 -27.51
C TYR A 18 27.32 -3.27 -26.44
N THR A 19 26.91 -3.99 -25.42
CA THR A 19 27.77 -4.31 -24.29
C THR A 19 28.56 -5.60 -24.50
N ARG A 20 29.77 -5.64 -23.92
CA ARG A 20 30.54 -6.86 -23.70
C ARG A 20 30.73 -7.06 -22.20
N ILE A 21 30.51 -8.29 -21.73
CA ILE A 21 30.75 -8.64 -20.33
C ILE A 21 32.25 -8.53 -20.07
N GLU A 22 32.61 -7.75 -19.07
CA GLU A 22 33.96 -7.58 -18.57
C GLU A 22 34.23 -8.53 -17.41
N SER A 23 33.30 -8.64 -16.47
CA SER A 23 33.42 -9.52 -15.32
C SER A 23 32.08 -10.03 -14.84
N VAL A 24 32.11 -11.23 -14.25
CA VAL A 24 31.00 -11.84 -13.54
C VAL A 24 31.50 -12.32 -12.18
N SER A 25 30.87 -11.89 -11.12
CA SER A 25 31.19 -12.33 -9.75
C SER A 25 29.95 -12.80 -9.03
N LEU A 26 30.06 -13.89 -8.30
CA LEU A 26 29.06 -14.40 -7.39
C LEU A 26 29.70 -14.47 -6.00
N ILE A 27 29.28 -13.60 -5.11
CA ILE A 27 29.75 -13.55 -3.73
C ILE A 27 28.52 -13.73 -2.83
N ASP A 28 28.54 -14.78 -2.03
CA ASP A 28 27.41 -15.23 -1.25
C ASP A 28 26.15 -15.39 -2.15
N ASN A 29 25.13 -14.57 -1.92
CA ASN A 29 23.86 -14.61 -2.66
C ASN A 29 23.72 -13.46 -3.66
N LYS A 30 24.82 -12.76 -4.00
CA LYS A 30 24.81 -11.59 -4.87
C LYS A 30 25.62 -11.87 -6.13
N LEU A 31 24.92 -11.92 -7.26
CA LEU A 31 25.49 -11.95 -8.60
C LEU A 31 25.70 -10.51 -9.08
N THR A 32 26.91 -10.18 -9.51
CA THR A 32 27.25 -8.90 -10.14
C THR A 32 27.81 -9.17 -11.52
N ILE A 33 27.24 -8.53 -12.53
CA ILE A 33 27.68 -8.60 -13.94
C ILE A 33 28.07 -7.20 -14.36
N VAL A 34 29.33 -7.02 -14.72
CA VAL A 34 29.85 -5.75 -15.25
C VAL A 34 30.03 -5.90 -16.75
N SER A 35 29.49 -4.96 -17.51
CA SER A 35 29.56 -4.91 -18.95
C SER A 35 29.99 -3.52 -19.41
N ILE A 36 30.76 -3.45 -20.49
CA ILE A 36 31.22 -2.19 -21.08
C ILE A 36 30.66 -2.05 -22.50
N CYS A 37 30.20 -0.87 -22.83
CA CYS A 37 29.90 -0.43 -24.19
C CYS A 37 30.94 0.59 -24.63
N GLN A 38 31.85 0.18 -25.54
CA GLN A 38 32.90 1.08 -26.06
C GLN A 38 32.33 2.20 -26.93
N GLY A 39 31.28 1.90 -27.72
CA GLY A 39 30.67 2.87 -28.63
C GLY A 39 30.03 4.05 -27.95
N THR A 40 29.41 3.83 -26.79
CA THR A 40 28.77 4.87 -25.95
C THR A 40 29.64 5.29 -24.77
N GLN A 41 30.79 4.66 -24.59
CA GLN A 41 31.68 4.88 -23.43
C GLN A 41 30.91 4.79 -22.10
N THR A 42 30.15 3.70 -21.92
CA THR A 42 29.38 3.45 -20.72
C THR A 42 29.71 2.10 -20.12
N GLN A 43 29.61 2.02 -18.78
CA GLN A 43 29.67 0.76 -18.04
C GLN A 43 28.28 0.48 -17.48
N LEU A 44 27.81 -0.76 -17.62
CA LEU A 44 26.58 -1.27 -17.03
C LEU A 44 26.92 -2.30 -15.96
N ILE A 45 26.32 -2.15 -14.79
CA ILE A 45 26.50 -3.04 -13.65
C ILE A 45 25.13 -3.58 -13.25
N HIS A 46 24.89 -4.86 -13.51
CA HIS A 46 23.69 -5.55 -13.04
C HIS A 46 23.99 -6.26 -11.73
N CYS A 47 23.19 -5.97 -10.70
CA CYS A 47 23.25 -6.65 -9.41
C CYS A 47 21.96 -7.44 -9.19
N LEU A 48 22.07 -8.73 -8.86
CA LEU A 48 20.96 -9.59 -8.48
C LEU A 48 21.30 -10.25 -7.13
N ALA A 49 20.52 -10.01 -6.10
CA ALA A 49 20.74 -10.53 -4.76
C ALA A 49 19.51 -11.30 -4.30
N LEU A 50 19.67 -12.58 -3.96
CA LEU A 50 18.60 -13.43 -3.45
C LEU A 50 18.64 -13.48 -1.92
N ASP A 51 17.53 -13.14 -1.28
CA ASP A 51 17.35 -13.33 0.15
C ASP A 51 16.74 -14.72 0.42
N HIS A 52 17.57 -15.66 0.85
CA HIS A 52 17.14 -17.05 1.13
C HIS A 52 16.12 -17.19 2.26
N LYS A 53 15.97 -16.18 3.13
CA LYS A 53 14.99 -16.23 4.22
C LYS A 53 13.58 -15.88 3.75
N THR A 54 13.51 -15.03 2.73
CA THR A 54 12.23 -14.53 2.20
C THR A 54 11.91 -15.07 0.82
N ASP A 55 12.88 -15.67 0.12
CA ASP A 55 12.80 -16.11 -1.28
C ASP A 55 12.51 -14.95 -2.25
N VAL A 56 13.01 -13.75 -1.95
CA VAL A 56 12.84 -12.56 -2.77
C VAL A 56 14.17 -12.17 -3.37
N LEU A 57 14.16 -12.01 -4.69
CA LEU A 57 15.25 -11.46 -5.49
C LEU A 57 15.16 -9.93 -5.47
N ALA A 58 16.26 -9.24 -5.21
CA ALA A 58 16.43 -7.81 -5.42
C ALA A 58 17.37 -7.58 -6.59
N ALA A 59 16.93 -6.84 -7.62
CA ALA A 59 17.72 -6.63 -8.84
C ALA A 59 17.79 -5.14 -9.19
N THR A 60 19.00 -4.68 -9.60
CA THR A 60 19.25 -3.30 -10.03
C THR A 60 20.19 -3.26 -11.24
N THR A 61 20.02 -2.23 -12.05
CA THR A 61 20.98 -1.84 -13.09
C THR A 61 21.59 -0.49 -12.73
N GLU A 62 22.92 -0.40 -12.76
CA GLU A 62 23.63 0.87 -12.67
C GLU A 62 24.32 1.17 -13.98
N ILE A 63 24.21 2.40 -14.46
CA ILE A 63 24.91 2.88 -15.65
C ILE A 63 25.85 4.02 -15.25
N VAL A 64 27.11 3.92 -15.69
CA VAL A 64 28.15 4.91 -15.44
C VAL A 64 28.57 5.55 -16.76
N ASN A 65 28.61 6.87 -16.81
CA ASN A 65 29.17 7.62 -17.92
C ASN A 65 30.72 7.60 -17.84
N MET A 66 31.38 6.76 -18.64
CA MET A 66 32.84 6.63 -18.70
C MET A 66 33.48 7.56 -19.75
N GLY A 67 32.64 8.33 -20.47
CA GLY A 67 33.10 9.24 -21.51
C GLY A 67 33.51 10.61 -20.97
N GLU A 68 34.02 11.46 -21.88
CA GLU A 68 34.47 12.83 -21.55
C GLU A 68 33.41 13.91 -21.75
N SER A 69 32.22 13.55 -22.24
CA SER A 69 31.06 14.47 -22.41
C SER A 69 29.81 13.94 -21.73
N SER A 70 28.86 14.83 -21.52
CA SER A 70 27.56 14.51 -20.91
C SER A 70 26.80 13.45 -21.70
N LEU A 71 26.02 12.63 -21.00
CA LEU A 71 25.24 11.52 -21.55
C LEU A 71 23.77 11.68 -21.14
N TRP A 72 22.90 11.81 -22.12
CA TRP A 72 21.44 11.76 -21.90
C TRP A 72 21.01 10.32 -21.70
N LEU A 73 20.26 10.08 -20.62
CA LEU A 73 19.69 8.78 -20.30
C LEU A 73 18.17 8.87 -20.43
N ASP A 74 17.62 8.23 -21.47
CA ASP A 74 16.18 8.23 -21.73
C ASP A 74 15.48 7.07 -21.00
N ARG A 75 16.24 5.98 -20.72
CA ARG A 75 15.72 4.79 -20.04
C ARG A 75 16.84 3.99 -19.40
N CYS A 76 16.60 3.52 -18.18
CA CYS A 76 17.42 2.51 -17.53
C CYS A 76 16.58 1.66 -16.58
N ASP A 77 16.14 0.51 -17.08
CA ASP A 77 15.34 -0.45 -16.30
C ASP A 77 16.23 -1.29 -15.38
N ALA A 78 15.60 -1.86 -14.37
CA ALA A 78 16.16 -3.00 -13.66
C ALA A 78 16.44 -4.16 -14.63
N PRO A 79 17.24 -5.17 -14.25
CA PRO A 79 17.57 -6.27 -15.14
C PRO A 79 16.32 -6.93 -15.74
N CYS A 80 16.38 -7.19 -17.03
CA CYS A 80 15.34 -7.89 -17.76
C CYS A 80 15.26 -9.34 -17.27
N LEU A 81 14.08 -9.77 -16.85
CA LEU A 81 13.84 -11.12 -16.34
C LEU A 81 13.11 -11.98 -17.39
N PRO A 82 13.68 -13.15 -17.78
CA PRO A 82 13.04 -14.03 -18.75
C PRO A 82 11.78 -14.67 -18.16
N ILE A 83 10.75 -14.82 -18.99
CA ILE A 83 9.50 -15.47 -18.64
C ILE A 83 9.43 -16.84 -19.35
N PRO A 84 9.24 -17.94 -18.60
CA PRO A 84 9.04 -19.26 -19.19
C PRO A 84 7.84 -19.31 -20.15
N LYS A 85 7.96 -20.11 -21.20
CA LYS A 85 6.94 -20.17 -22.26
C LYS A 85 5.54 -20.59 -21.74
N HIS A 86 5.50 -21.45 -20.73
CA HIS A 86 4.23 -21.94 -20.16
C HIS A 86 3.53 -20.94 -19.22
N TYR A 87 4.10 -19.78 -18.94
CA TYR A 87 3.44 -18.69 -18.23
C TYR A 87 2.66 -17.85 -19.25
N SER A 88 1.42 -18.22 -19.47
CA SER A 88 0.57 -17.70 -20.54
C SER A 88 -0.31 -16.52 -20.15
N LYS A 89 -0.34 -16.18 -18.88
CA LYS A 89 -1.20 -15.12 -18.33
C LYS A 89 -0.41 -14.04 -17.62
N ILE A 90 -1.00 -12.85 -17.61
CA ILE A 90 -0.52 -11.67 -16.87
C ILE A 90 -1.63 -11.27 -15.91
N LEU A 91 -1.35 -11.23 -14.61
CA LEU A 91 -2.23 -10.62 -13.61
C LEU A 91 -1.75 -9.19 -13.36
N SER A 92 -2.54 -8.24 -13.79
CA SER A 92 -2.32 -6.81 -13.72
C SER A 92 -3.15 -6.19 -12.62
N PHE A 93 -2.74 -5.01 -12.16
CA PHE A 93 -3.43 -4.22 -11.15
C PHE A 93 -4.01 -2.98 -11.82
N ALA A 94 -5.31 -2.86 -11.80
CA ALA A 94 -6.04 -1.69 -12.26
C ALA A 94 -6.67 -0.97 -11.07
N GLY A 95 -7.41 0.09 -11.33
CA GLY A 95 -8.17 0.77 -10.30
C GLY A 95 -8.43 2.23 -10.62
N ARG A 96 -8.96 2.88 -9.63
CA ARG A 96 -9.21 4.32 -9.55
C ARG A 96 -9.26 4.73 -8.08
N TRP A 97 -9.33 6.00 -7.80
CA TRP A 97 -9.65 6.47 -6.45
C TRP A 97 -10.91 5.81 -5.89
N GLY A 98 -10.80 5.27 -4.68
CA GLY A 98 -11.86 4.54 -3.99
C GLY A 98 -12.15 3.13 -4.55
N ASN A 99 -11.32 2.62 -5.46
CA ASN A 99 -11.40 1.25 -5.99
C ASN A 99 -10.03 0.80 -6.52
N GLU A 100 -9.02 0.89 -5.67
CA GLU A 100 -7.62 0.58 -5.95
C GLU A 100 -7.37 -0.94 -6.03
N PHE A 101 -6.23 -1.33 -6.56
CA PHE A 101 -5.70 -2.71 -6.56
C PHE A 101 -6.60 -3.77 -7.21
N GLN A 102 -7.41 -3.41 -8.19
CA GLN A 102 -8.30 -4.36 -8.88
C GLN A 102 -7.51 -5.29 -9.78
N LEU A 103 -7.65 -6.59 -9.55
CA LEU A 103 -6.93 -7.62 -10.30
C LEU A 103 -7.58 -7.86 -11.66
N GLN A 104 -6.76 -7.84 -12.72
CA GLN A 104 -7.18 -8.12 -14.09
C GLN A 104 -6.27 -9.19 -14.70
N SER A 105 -6.86 -10.31 -15.13
CA SER A 105 -6.14 -11.36 -15.85
C SER A 105 -6.17 -11.10 -17.36
N ILE A 106 -5.01 -11.12 -17.98
CA ILE A 106 -4.81 -10.82 -19.40
C ILE A 106 -4.03 -11.99 -20.03
N ASP A 107 -4.46 -12.42 -21.23
CA ASP A 107 -3.68 -13.39 -21.99
C ASP A 107 -2.37 -12.77 -22.49
N ARG A 108 -1.25 -13.48 -22.30
CA ARG A 108 0.00 -13.09 -22.94
C ARG A 108 -0.13 -13.33 -24.45
N PHE A 109 0.31 -12.38 -25.23
CA PHE A 109 0.26 -12.42 -26.70
C PHE A 109 1.60 -12.03 -27.31
N MET A 110 1.82 -12.38 -28.57
CA MET A 110 2.99 -11.91 -29.32
C MET A 110 2.90 -10.39 -29.50
N GLY A 111 3.76 -9.67 -28.80
CA GLY A 111 3.74 -8.22 -28.63
C GLY A 111 4.01 -7.83 -27.20
N ALA A 112 3.61 -6.64 -26.80
CA ALA A 112 3.91 -6.11 -25.47
C ALA A 112 2.66 -5.63 -24.73
N TYR A 113 2.47 -6.13 -23.50
CA TYR A 113 1.69 -5.46 -22.48
C TYR A 113 2.55 -4.36 -21.86
N VAL A 114 2.07 -3.13 -21.84
CA VAL A 114 2.78 -1.97 -21.26
C VAL A 114 1.81 -1.16 -20.40
N ARG A 115 2.26 -0.81 -19.20
CA ARG A 115 1.64 0.24 -18.37
C ARG A 115 2.67 1.27 -18.02
N GLU A 116 2.33 2.55 -18.23
CA GLU A 116 3.14 3.71 -17.87
C GLU A 116 2.40 4.56 -16.87
N ASN A 117 3.10 5.01 -15.86
CA ASN A 117 2.61 5.99 -14.88
C ASN A 117 3.42 7.28 -15.00
N ARG A 118 2.71 8.39 -15.18
CA ARG A 118 3.27 9.75 -15.29
C ARG A 118 2.64 10.70 -14.28
N SER A 119 2.17 10.15 -13.15
CA SER A 119 1.44 10.91 -12.12
C SER A 119 2.36 11.53 -11.07
N GLY A 120 3.67 11.29 -11.13
CA GLY A 120 4.63 11.74 -10.12
C GLY A 120 4.50 11.06 -8.76
N ARG A 121 3.64 10.05 -8.67
CA ARG A 121 3.44 9.16 -7.53
C ARG A 121 3.04 7.78 -8.06
N THR A 122 2.90 6.76 -7.21
CA THR A 122 2.59 5.39 -7.65
C THR A 122 1.30 5.29 -8.45
N SER A 123 0.26 6.07 -8.14
CA SER A 123 -1.03 6.14 -8.83
C SER A 123 -2.02 5.02 -8.47
N HIS A 124 -3.32 5.33 -8.58
CA HIS A 124 -4.42 4.39 -8.29
C HIS A 124 -4.64 3.36 -9.41
N ASP A 125 -4.34 3.73 -10.65
CA ASP A 125 -4.63 2.97 -11.87
C ASP A 125 -3.41 2.25 -12.45
N SER A 126 -2.20 2.56 -11.98
CA SER A 126 -0.96 2.01 -12.51
C SER A 126 -0.01 1.60 -11.38
N PHE A 127 -0.30 0.46 -10.75
CA PHE A 127 0.54 -0.11 -9.70
C PHE A 127 1.88 -0.59 -10.27
N PRO A 128 3.02 -0.38 -9.57
CA PRO A 128 4.36 -0.73 -10.04
C PRO A 128 4.68 -2.22 -9.85
N GLY A 129 3.73 -3.09 -10.18
CA GLY A 129 3.89 -4.53 -10.03
C GLY A 129 3.05 -5.31 -11.05
N VAL A 130 3.47 -6.55 -11.28
CA VAL A 130 2.82 -7.49 -12.19
C VAL A 130 3.09 -8.92 -11.73
N ILE A 131 2.16 -9.83 -11.99
CA ILE A 131 2.35 -11.26 -11.78
C ILE A 131 2.15 -11.95 -13.12
N VAL A 132 3.14 -12.76 -13.56
CA VAL A 132 3.01 -13.64 -14.73
C VAL A 132 2.86 -15.08 -14.26
N HIS A 133 1.93 -15.83 -14.87
CA HIS A 133 1.54 -17.12 -14.32
C HIS A 133 1.08 -18.13 -15.36
N THR A 134 0.97 -19.38 -14.95
CA THR A 134 0.40 -20.48 -15.73
C THR A 134 -1.12 -20.33 -15.87
N GLU A 135 -1.70 -20.93 -16.93
CA GLU A 135 -3.15 -20.87 -17.23
C GLU A 135 -4.03 -21.24 -16.03
N GLN A 136 -3.69 -22.31 -15.33
CA GLN A 136 -4.49 -22.86 -14.24
C GLN A 136 -3.92 -22.49 -12.87
N ILE A 137 -3.65 -21.20 -12.62
CA ILE A 137 -3.27 -20.76 -11.29
C ILE A 137 -4.49 -20.53 -10.40
N ASN A 138 -4.34 -20.82 -9.12
CA ASN A 138 -5.27 -20.41 -8.08
C ASN A 138 -4.48 -20.04 -6.79
N GLU A 139 -5.18 -19.87 -5.68
CA GLU A 139 -4.53 -19.44 -4.44
C GLU A 139 -3.56 -20.48 -3.85
N SER A 140 -3.77 -21.78 -4.14
CA SER A 140 -3.02 -22.91 -3.54
C SER A 140 -2.26 -23.79 -4.53
N SER A 141 -2.36 -23.53 -5.83
CA SER A 141 -1.68 -24.31 -6.87
C SER A 141 -1.38 -23.51 -8.12
N GLY A 142 -0.45 -24.00 -8.93
CA GLY A 142 0.03 -23.36 -10.14
C GLY A 142 1.29 -22.51 -9.91
N SER A 143 1.97 -22.17 -11.01
CA SER A 143 3.26 -21.47 -10.98
C SER A 143 3.11 -20.01 -11.38
N ALA A 144 3.85 -19.12 -10.70
CA ALA A 144 3.87 -17.69 -10.96
C ALA A 144 5.22 -17.04 -10.64
N TYR A 145 5.49 -15.92 -11.33
CA TYR A 145 6.47 -14.91 -10.92
C TYR A 145 5.73 -13.64 -10.56
N GLY A 146 6.00 -13.10 -9.37
CA GLY A 146 5.58 -11.77 -8.95
C GLY A 146 6.75 -10.80 -9.06
N LEU A 147 6.52 -9.62 -9.60
CA LEU A 147 7.51 -8.56 -9.78
C LEU A 147 6.95 -7.25 -9.24
N HIS A 148 7.74 -6.52 -8.45
CA HIS A 148 7.37 -5.22 -7.89
C HIS A 148 8.55 -4.25 -7.93
N LEU A 149 8.34 -3.06 -8.49
CA LEU A 149 9.36 -2.00 -8.50
C LEU A 149 9.24 -1.16 -7.23
N GLY A 150 10.31 -1.08 -6.45
CA GLY A 150 10.39 -0.26 -5.24
C GLY A 150 10.63 1.21 -5.57
N TRP A 151 9.62 1.89 -6.14
CA TRP A 151 9.71 3.26 -6.60
C TRP A 151 8.37 3.99 -6.49
N SER A 152 8.36 5.18 -5.91
CA SER A 152 7.15 5.97 -5.66
C SER A 152 6.88 7.05 -6.71
N GLY A 153 7.71 7.17 -7.74
CA GLY A 153 7.58 8.14 -8.83
C GLY A 153 7.02 7.56 -10.12
N ASN A 154 7.27 8.27 -11.23
CA ASN A 154 6.92 7.80 -12.56
C ASN A 154 7.59 6.47 -12.86
N HIS A 155 6.86 5.52 -13.44
CA HIS A 155 7.38 4.19 -13.70
C HIS A 155 6.68 3.55 -14.90
N HIS A 156 7.26 2.45 -15.39
CA HIS A 156 6.61 1.59 -16.36
C HIS A 156 6.80 0.12 -16.00
N VAL A 157 5.83 -0.67 -16.43
CA VAL A 157 5.82 -2.14 -16.38
C VAL A 157 5.63 -2.64 -17.80
N ARG A 158 6.50 -3.55 -18.27
CA ARG A 158 6.45 -4.15 -19.58
C ARG A 158 6.57 -5.65 -19.48
N VAL A 159 5.66 -6.38 -20.13
CA VAL A 159 5.76 -7.83 -20.39
C VAL A 159 5.67 -8.03 -21.89
N GLU A 160 6.72 -8.57 -22.51
CA GLU A 160 6.80 -8.69 -23.94
C GLU A 160 7.11 -10.12 -24.37
N GLU A 161 6.39 -10.61 -25.39
CA GLU A 161 6.73 -11.82 -26.13
C GLU A 161 7.15 -11.46 -27.55
N GLN A 162 8.37 -11.85 -27.90
CA GLN A 162 8.93 -11.61 -29.22
C GLN A 162 8.46 -12.65 -30.25
N PHE A 163 8.62 -12.34 -31.53
CA PHE A 163 8.33 -13.26 -32.62
C PHE A 163 9.16 -14.56 -32.57
N THR A 164 10.29 -14.56 -31.85
CA THR A 164 11.08 -15.76 -31.56
C THR A 164 10.47 -16.70 -30.53
N GLY A 165 9.40 -16.28 -29.87
CA GLY A 165 8.76 -16.98 -28.74
C GLY A 165 9.47 -16.77 -27.41
N GLN A 166 10.49 -15.93 -27.36
CA GLN A 166 11.10 -15.49 -26.10
C GLN A 166 10.23 -14.42 -25.44
N ALA A 167 10.05 -14.53 -24.13
CA ALA A 167 9.31 -13.56 -23.35
C ALA A 167 10.11 -13.05 -22.15
N TYR A 168 9.87 -11.81 -21.77
CA TYR A 168 10.55 -11.17 -20.65
C TYR A 168 9.70 -10.08 -20.01
N ALA A 169 10.05 -9.75 -18.77
CA ALA A 169 9.52 -8.61 -18.04
C ALA A 169 10.62 -7.56 -17.80
N GLN A 170 10.21 -6.30 -17.91
CA GLN A 170 11.04 -5.13 -17.63
C GLN A 170 10.22 -4.16 -16.80
N LEU A 171 10.79 -3.69 -15.68
CA LEU A 171 10.23 -2.65 -14.85
C LEU A 171 11.32 -1.61 -14.59
N GLY A 172 10.94 -0.35 -14.64
CA GLY A 172 11.88 0.74 -14.43
C GLY A 172 11.20 2.06 -14.12
N GLU A 173 12.00 2.99 -13.70
CA GLU A 173 11.59 4.40 -13.63
C GLU A 173 11.34 4.92 -15.04
N LEU A 174 10.33 5.79 -15.16
CA LEU A 174 10.01 6.46 -16.41
C LEU A 174 10.49 7.90 -16.31
N PHE A 175 11.53 8.23 -17.10
CA PHE A 175 12.00 9.59 -17.21
C PHE A 175 11.14 10.42 -18.16
N LEU A 176 11.05 11.69 -17.85
CA LEU A 176 10.50 12.69 -18.76
C LEU A 176 11.59 13.13 -19.75
N PRO A 177 11.23 13.66 -20.91
CA PRO A 177 12.22 14.09 -21.91
C PRO A 177 13.24 15.09 -21.32
N GLY A 178 14.53 14.78 -21.47
CA GLY A 178 15.62 15.64 -20.99
C GLY A 178 15.77 15.71 -19.46
N GLU A 179 15.19 14.75 -18.73
CA GLU A 179 15.23 14.76 -17.27
C GLU A 179 16.55 14.24 -16.69
N MET A 180 17.13 13.22 -17.34
CA MET A 180 18.30 12.56 -16.80
C MET A 180 19.53 12.81 -17.66
N LEU A 181 20.43 13.66 -17.17
CA LEU A 181 21.74 13.96 -17.75
C LEU A 181 22.83 13.47 -16.81
N LEU A 182 23.74 12.65 -17.30
CA LEU A 182 24.90 12.16 -16.58
C LEU A 182 26.16 12.85 -17.10
N GLU A 183 26.78 13.66 -16.25
CA GLU A 183 28.09 14.25 -16.53
C GLU A 183 29.19 13.17 -16.53
N PRO A 184 30.39 13.45 -17.09
CA PRO A 184 31.52 12.53 -17.04
C PRO A 184 31.78 11.99 -15.62
N GLY A 185 31.85 10.66 -15.48
CA GLY A 185 32.03 9.97 -14.21
C GLY A 185 30.78 9.84 -13.34
N GLN A 186 29.66 10.45 -13.70
CA GLN A 186 28.41 10.25 -12.97
C GLN A 186 27.74 8.92 -13.30
N ALA A 187 26.95 8.43 -12.36
CA ALA A 187 26.19 7.20 -12.49
C ALA A 187 24.72 7.41 -12.15
N TYR A 188 23.87 6.61 -12.78
CA TYR A 188 22.48 6.41 -12.41
C TYR A 188 22.28 4.95 -12.01
N LYS A 189 21.50 4.72 -10.94
CA LYS A 189 21.11 3.39 -10.50
C LYS A 189 19.60 3.28 -10.51
N SER A 190 19.08 2.24 -11.19
CA SER A 190 17.65 1.98 -11.24
C SER A 190 17.06 1.73 -9.85
N PRO A 191 15.76 2.01 -9.64
CA PRO A 191 15.05 1.47 -8.49
C PRO A 191 15.20 -0.04 -8.39
N ILE A 192 15.02 -0.59 -7.18
CA ILE A 192 15.12 -2.03 -6.97
C ILE A 192 13.88 -2.72 -7.54
N LEU A 193 14.12 -3.70 -8.41
CA LEU A 193 13.11 -4.66 -8.81
C LEU A 193 13.13 -5.83 -7.83
N PHE A 194 12.02 -6.03 -7.13
CA PHE A 194 11.80 -7.18 -6.27
C PHE A 194 11.05 -8.27 -7.04
N GLY A 195 11.54 -9.51 -6.95
CA GLY A 195 10.93 -10.65 -7.63
C GLY A 195 10.84 -11.87 -6.73
N ALA A 196 9.75 -12.62 -6.86
CA ALA A 196 9.59 -13.92 -6.21
C ALA A 196 8.95 -14.91 -7.16
N SER A 197 9.18 -16.21 -6.94
CA SER A 197 8.57 -17.27 -7.73
C SER A 197 7.92 -18.33 -6.85
N THR A 198 6.91 -19.02 -7.39
CA THR A 198 6.24 -20.13 -6.73
C THR A 198 5.77 -21.17 -7.74
N ASP A 199 5.59 -22.39 -7.28
CA ASP A 199 4.84 -23.48 -7.93
C ASP A 199 3.61 -23.91 -7.11
N LYS A 200 3.30 -23.17 -6.04
CA LYS A 200 2.29 -23.48 -5.00
C LYS A 200 1.19 -22.43 -4.86
N GLY A 201 0.90 -21.70 -5.95
CA GLY A 201 -0.20 -20.76 -6.01
C GLY A 201 0.09 -19.36 -5.47
N LEU A 202 -0.88 -18.45 -5.65
CA LEU A 202 -0.73 -17.03 -5.38
C LEU A 202 -0.53 -16.69 -3.90
N SER A 203 -1.13 -17.45 -2.97
CA SER A 203 -0.95 -17.21 -1.54
C SER A 203 0.49 -17.47 -1.08
N THR A 204 1.16 -18.49 -1.64
CA THR A 204 2.58 -18.75 -1.38
C THR A 204 3.48 -17.65 -1.94
N LEU A 205 3.19 -17.18 -3.15
CA LEU A 205 3.89 -16.04 -3.76
C LEU A 205 3.82 -14.80 -2.86
N SER A 206 2.61 -14.44 -2.43
CA SER A 206 2.37 -13.33 -1.51
C SER A 206 3.13 -13.49 -0.21
N GLY A 207 3.19 -14.71 0.34
CA GLY A 207 3.92 -15.02 1.56
C GLY A 207 5.40 -14.67 1.48
N SER A 208 6.06 -14.83 0.33
CA SER A 208 7.45 -14.41 0.13
C SER A 208 7.60 -12.89 0.25
N PHE A 209 6.74 -12.12 -0.41
CA PHE A 209 6.74 -10.65 -0.30
C PHE A 209 6.39 -10.18 1.12
N HIS A 210 5.43 -10.82 1.78
CA HIS A 210 5.05 -10.47 3.16
C HIS A 210 6.22 -10.67 4.13
N ARG A 211 6.95 -11.80 4.03
CA ARG A 211 8.15 -12.04 4.83
C ARG A 211 9.23 -11.00 4.53
N HIS A 212 9.39 -10.63 3.27
CA HIS A 212 10.36 -9.61 2.85
C HIS A 212 10.02 -8.23 3.45
N VAL A 213 8.77 -7.78 3.36
CA VAL A 213 8.30 -6.53 3.97
C VAL A 213 8.59 -6.53 5.47
N ARG A 214 8.22 -7.61 6.18
CA ARG A 214 8.49 -7.75 7.63
C ARG A 214 9.96 -7.69 7.98
N ALA A 215 10.81 -8.33 7.18
CA ALA A 215 12.24 -8.48 7.48
C ALA A 215 13.08 -7.28 7.05
N LYS A 216 12.69 -6.56 6.00
CA LYS A 216 13.57 -5.61 5.31
C LYS A 216 13.05 -4.17 5.25
N LEU A 217 11.74 -3.98 5.11
CA LEU A 217 11.18 -2.68 4.77
C LEU A 217 10.52 -1.97 5.95
N THR A 218 10.08 -2.69 6.97
CA THR A 218 9.57 -2.06 8.19
C THR A 218 10.71 -1.75 9.17
N ASP A 219 10.63 -0.61 9.83
CA ASP A 219 11.57 -0.28 10.93
C ASP A 219 11.46 -1.35 12.01
N ARG A 220 12.59 -1.97 12.36
CA ARG A 220 12.62 -3.06 13.35
C ARG A 220 12.10 -2.66 14.73
N ARG A 221 12.20 -1.39 15.11
CA ARG A 221 11.64 -0.87 16.36
C ARG A 221 10.12 -0.90 16.35
N ILE A 222 9.53 -0.64 15.17
CA ILE A 222 8.08 -0.61 14.96
C ILE A 222 7.56 -1.99 14.55
N ALA A 223 8.35 -2.82 13.86
CA ALA A 223 7.93 -4.15 13.40
C ALA A 223 7.40 -5.05 14.53
N ASN A 224 7.95 -4.90 15.74
CA ASN A 224 7.52 -5.65 16.93
C ASN A 224 6.51 -4.87 17.79
N LYS A 225 6.13 -3.65 17.41
CA LYS A 225 5.15 -2.85 18.14
C LYS A 225 3.76 -3.39 17.86
N ILE A 226 2.97 -3.55 18.91
CA ILE A 226 1.55 -3.83 18.78
C ILE A 226 0.90 -2.66 18.04
N ARG A 227 0.25 -2.94 16.90
CA ARG A 227 -0.42 -1.93 16.09
C ARG A 227 -1.68 -1.46 16.81
N PRO A 228 -1.78 -0.18 17.20
CA PRO A 228 -2.94 0.32 17.94
C PRO A 228 -4.17 0.41 17.04
N VAL A 229 -5.36 0.20 17.60
CA VAL A 229 -6.62 0.48 16.90
C VAL A 229 -6.79 1.99 16.78
N HIS A 230 -6.91 2.49 15.55
CA HIS A 230 -7.05 3.92 15.27
C HIS A 230 -8.50 4.39 15.42
N PHE A 231 -8.68 5.65 15.79
CA PHE A 231 -9.85 6.45 15.47
C PHE A 231 -9.37 7.64 14.64
N ASN A 232 -9.94 7.83 13.46
CA ASN A 232 -9.63 8.96 12.58
C ASN A 232 -10.84 9.88 12.48
N THR A 233 -10.61 11.20 12.53
CA THR A 233 -11.70 12.18 12.59
C THR A 233 -12.30 12.54 11.23
N TRP A 234 -11.70 12.12 10.09
CA TRP A 234 -12.10 12.62 8.76
C TRP A 234 -13.58 12.34 8.46
N GLU A 235 -14.01 11.10 8.29
CA GLU A 235 -15.41 10.79 8.00
C GLU A 235 -16.35 11.00 9.22
N ALA A 236 -15.79 11.30 10.39
CA ALA A 236 -16.57 11.64 11.57
C ALA A 236 -17.09 13.09 11.55
N VAL A 237 -16.25 14.05 11.12
CA VAL A 237 -16.57 15.48 11.25
C VAL A 237 -16.08 16.35 10.09
N TYR A 238 -15.25 15.82 9.20
CA TYR A 238 -14.59 16.60 8.13
C TYR A 238 -13.99 17.90 8.68
N PHE A 239 -14.33 19.06 8.11
CA PHE A 239 -13.85 20.37 8.54
C PHE A 239 -14.65 21.01 9.68
N ASP A 240 -15.70 20.35 10.20
CA ASP A 240 -16.50 20.86 11.32
C ASP A 240 -15.82 20.53 12.66
N LEU A 241 -14.68 21.15 12.89
CA LEU A 241 -13.85 20.94 14.08
C LEU A 241 -14.22 21.91 15.20
N SER A 242 -14.43 21.37 16.41
CA SER A 242 -14.45 22.13 17.66
C SER A 242 -13.80 21.30 18.77
N LEU A 243 -13.15 21.96 19.73
CA LEU A 243 -12.47 21.26 20.83
C LEU A 243 -13.42 20.35 21.60
N ASP A 244 -14.63 20.85 21.94
CA ASP A 244 -15.62 20.08 22.70
C ASP A 244 -16.08 18.84 21.95
N ARG A 245 -16.36 18.97 20.64
CA ARG A 245 -16.77 17.84 19.79
C ARG A 245 -15.66 16.79 19.66
N LEU A 246 -14.42 17.22 19.48
CA LEU A 246 -13.27 16.33 19.37
C LEU A 246 -13.00 15.61 20.71
N CYS A 247 -13.15 16.29 21.85
CA CYS A 247 -13.05 15.67 23.17
C CYS A 247 -14.15 14.62 23.38
N ALA A 248 -15.41 14.92 23.02
CA ALA A 248 -16.50 13.96 23.08
C ALA A 248 -16.26 12.74 22.18
N LEU A 249 -15.76 12.95 20.95
CA LEU A 249 -15.36 11.85 20.06
C LEU A 249 -14.23 11.00 20.67
N ALA A 250 -13.26 11.61 21.34
CA ALA A 250 -12.17 10.88 21.99
C ALA A 250 -12.69 9.98 23.13
N GLU A 251 -13.66 10.45 23.92
CA GLU A 251 -14.31 9.65 24.97
C GLU A 251 -15.02 8.43 24.36
N HIS A 252 -15.82 8.62 23.30
CA HIS A 252 -16.52 7.53 22.63
C HIS A 252 -15.55 6.58 21.90
N ALA A 253 -14.48 7.11 21.31
CA ALA A 253 -13.42 6.29 20.69
C ALA A 253 -12.76 5.36 21.74
N ARG A 254 -12.46 5.89 22.93
CA ARG A 254 -11.95 5.08 24.05
C ARG A 254 -12.96 4.03 24.50
N GLU A 255 -14.24 4.40 24.57
CA GLU A 255 -15.31 3.46 24.98
C GLU A 255 -15.41 2.26 24.04
N VAL A 256 -15.33 2.45 22.74
CA VAL A 256 -15.34 1.36 21.74
C VAL A 256 -14.00 0.63 21.63
N GLY A 257 -12.95 1.14 22.29
CA GLY A 257 -11.66 0.47 22.41
C GLY A 257 -10.58 0.98 21.46
N ALA A 258 -10.70 2.15 20.86
CA ALA A 258 -9.59 2.78 20.15
C ALA A 258 -8.39 3.02 21.08
N GLU A 259 -7.21 3.01 20.50
CA GLU A 259 -5.91 3.15 21.21
C GLU A 259 -5.11 4.34 20.68
N ARG A 260 -5.47 4.88 19.52
CA ARG A 260 -4.88 6.08 18.92
C ARG A 260 -5.98 6.95 18.34
N PHE A 261 -5.94 8.23 18.65
CA PHE A 261 -6.83 9.26 18.10
C PHE A 261 -6.04 10.08 17.07
N VAL A 262 -6.49 10.06 15.81
CA VAL A 262 -5.84 10.78 14.71
C VAL A 262 -6.70 11.97 14.33
N LEU A 263 -6.19 13.18 14.57
CA LEU A 263 -6.78 14.43 14.08
C LEU A 263 -6.43 14.59 12.60
N ASP A 264 -7.42 14.44 11.73
CA ASP A 264 -7.27 14.55 10.29
C ASP A 264 -7.28 16.01 9.81
N ASP A 265 -7.49 16.29 8.52
CA ASP A 265 -7.44 17.60 7.90
C ASP A 265 -8.35 18.64 8.60
N GLY A 266 -7.96 19.93 8.59
CA GLY A 266 -8.73 21.05 9.13
C GLY A 266 -8.16 21.72 10.40
N TRP A 267 -7.08 21.20 11.00
CA TRP A 267 -6.54 21.68 12.26
C TRP A 267 -5.67 22.97 12.16
N PHE A 268 -5.18 23.30 10.96
CA PHE A 268 -4.25 24.40 10.73
C PHE A 268 -4.92 25.66 10.18
N LYS A 269 -4.19 26.75 10.20
CA LYS A 269 -4.67 28.11 9.92
C LYS A 269 -5.44 28.21 8.61
N ASN A 270 -6.62 28.81 8.66
CA ASN A 270 -7.52 29.05 7.52
C ASN A 270 -8.05 27.79 6.81
N ARG A 271 -7.82 26.60 7.34
CA ARG A 271 -8.26 25.33 6.75
C ARG A 271 -9.70 24.99 7.14
N LYS A 272 -10.67 25.71 6.58
CA LYS A 272 -12.11 25.47 6.77
C LYS A 272 -12.76 24.67 5.64
N SER A 273 -11.99 24.42 4.58
CA SER A 273 -12.34 23.63 3.40
C SER A 273 -11.05 23.26 2.67
N ASP A 274 -11.14 22.49 1.58
CA ASP A 274 -10.00 22.04 0.79
C ASP A 274 -9.38 23.11 -0.13
N ASN A 275 -9.94 24.33 -0.18
CA ASN A 275 -9.51 25.37 -1.10
C ASN A 275 -8.55 26.41 -0.50
N ALA A 276 -8.25 26.36 0.79
CA ALA A 276 -7.40 27.32 1.49
C ALA A 276 -6.52 26.69 2.57
N GLY A 277 -5.45 27.39 2.96
CA GLY A 277 -4.62 27.10 4.12
C GLY A 277 -3.54 26.04 3.94
N LEU A 278 -3.62 25.19 2.91
CA LEU A 278 -2.63 24.14 2.70
C LEU A 278 -1.24 24.74 2.43
N GLY A 279 -0.25 24.34 3.20
CA GLY A 279 1.09 24.93 3.24
C GLY A 279 1.38 25.72 4.54
N ASP A 280 0.34 26.20 5.22
CA ASP A 280 0.45 27.00 6.45
C ASP A 280 0.37 26.10 7.69
N TRP A 281 1.41 25.31 7.94
CA TRP A 281 1.45 24.29 9.00
C TRP A 281 1.54 24.90 10.40
N THR A 282 0.55 25.73 10.77
CA THR A 282 0.41 26.34 12.09
C THR A 282 -0.99 26.11 12.61
N VAL A 283 -1.14 25.81 13.89
CA VAL A 283 -2.44 25.52 14.52
C VAL A 283 -3.41 26.68 14.37
N ASP A 284 -4.64 26.39 13.94
CA ASP A 284 -5.70 27.41 13.83
C ASP A 284 -6.19 27.84 15.23
N LYS A 285 -5.79 29.03 15.64
CA LYS A 285 -6.19 29.58 16.95
C LYS A 285 -7.68 29.94 17.04
N SER A 286 -8.42 29.98 15.93
CA SER A 286 -9.87 30.18 15.97
C SER A 286 -10.60 28.91 16.43
N VAL A 287 -10.03 27.73 16.17
CA VAL A 287 -10.54 26.42 16.61
C VAL A 287 -9.86 25.98 17.90
N PHE A 288 -8.53 26.20 17.99
CA PHE A 288 -7.68 25.80 19.11
C PHE A 288 -6.98 27.02 19.72
N PRO A 289 -7.68 27.87 20.51
CA PRO A 289 -7.11 29.11 21.06
C PRO A 289 -5.85 28.90 21.91
N ALA A 290 -5.77 27.77 22.61
CA ALA A 290 -4.64 27.36 23.44
C ALA A 290 -3.71 26.32 22.75
N GLY A 291 -3.75 26.23 21.41
CA GLY A 291 -3.04 25.20 20.66
C GLY A 291 -3.67 23.82 20.77
N LEU A 292 -2.97 22.78 20.32
CA LEU A 292 -3.47 21.39 20.35
C LEU A 292 -3.35 20.74 21.73
N ALA A 293 -2.58 21.31 22.65
CA ALA A 293 -2.31 20.73 23.96
C ALA A 293 -3.58 20.35 24.75
N PRO A 294 -4.67 21.15 24.79
CA PRO A 294 -5.90 20.74 25.49
C PRO A 294 -6.52 19.46 24.94
N LEU A 295 -6.60 19.30 23.60
CA LEU A 295 -7.10 18.08 22.95
C LEU A 295 -6.17 16.91 23.23
N ILE A 296 -4.86 17.08 23.03
CA ILE A 296 -3.86 16.01 23.21
C ILE A 296 -3.88 15.53 24.67
N ASN A 297 -3.92 16.42 25.64
CA ASN A 297 -4.03 16.07 27.05
C ASN A 297 -5.31 15.29 27.35
N HIS A 298 -6.43 15.66 26.71
CA HIS A 298 -7.68 14.94 26.85
C HIS A 298 -7.61 13.53 26.25
N VAL A 299 -7.00 13.37 25.07
CA VAL A 299 -6.76 12.08 24.42
C VAL A 299 -5.87 11.19 25.29
N HIS A 300 -4.76 11.73 25.80
CA HIS A 300 -3.84 10.98 26.69
C HIS A 300 -4.51 10.60 28.02
N LYS A 301 -5.36 11.47 28.58
CA LYS A 301 -6.15 11.14 29.78
C LYS A 301 -7.11 9.96 29.55
N ASN A 302 -7.49 9.73 28.31
CA ASN A 302 -8.28 8.57 27.88
C ASN A 302 -7.39 7.37 27.45
N ASP A 303 -6.12 7.32 27.85
CA ASP A 303 -5.15 6.24 27.54
C ASP A 303 -5.01 5.97 26.03
N MET A 304 -5.08 6.98 25.18
CA MET A 304 -4.87 6.88 23.74
C MET A 304 -3.64 7.68 23.31
N GLU A 305 -2.93 7.17 22.29
CA GLU A 305 -1.91 7.92 21.57
C GLU A 305 -2.57 9.00 20.69
N PHE A 306 -1.81 10.06 20.35
CA PHE A 306 -2.29 11.11 19.46
C PHE A 306 -1.54 11.10 18.13
N GLY A 307 -2.29 11.18 17.02
CA GLY A 307 -1.78 11.30 15.65
C GLY A 307 -2.29 12.55 14.94
N LEU A 308 -1.58 12.96 13.91
CA LEU A 308 -1.88 14.17 13.14
C LEU A 308 -1.78 13.90 11.63
N TRP A 309 -2.72 14.44 10.85
CA TRP A 309 -2.67 14.45 9.39
C TRP A 309 -1.86 15.64 8.87
N VAL A 310 -1.08 15.40 7.83
CA VAL A 310 -0.33 16.41 7.09
C VAL A 310 -0.30 16.10 5.59
N GLU A 311 -0.29 17.13 4.74
CA GLU A 311 -0.12 17.03 3.27
C GLU A 311 0.97 18.01 2.81
N PRO A 312 2.23 17.78 3.18
CA PRO A 312 3.27 18.80 3.09
C PRO A 312 3.82 19.03 1.68
N GLU A 313 3.54 18.15 0.73
CA GLU A 313 4.00 18.27 -0.66
C GLU A 313 3.15 19.24 -1.49
N MET A 314 2.03 19.72 -0.95
CA MET A 314 1.03 20.53 -1.64
C MET A 314 0.87 21.90 -0.99
N VAL A 315 0.34 22.84 -1.78
CA VAL A 315 0.03 24.20 -1.33
C VAL A 315 -1.23 24.71 -2.01
N ASN A 316 -2.11 25.40 -1.26
CA ASN A 316 -3.21 26.14 -1.88
C ASN A 316 -2.73 27.51 -2.38
N PRO A 317 -3.24 28.01 -3.51
CA PRO A 317 -3.07 29.42 -3.89
C PRO A 317 -3.53 30.40 -2.81
N ASP A 318 -4.59 30.05 -2.08
CA ASP A 318 -5.03 30.78 -0.89
C ASP A 318 -4.36 30.23 0.38
N SER A 319 -3.07 30.49 0.52
CA SER A 319 -2.27 30.25 1.72
C SER A 319 -1.26 31.39 1.92
N ASP A 320 -0.79 31.57 3.15
CA ASP A 320 0.27 32.54 3.45
C ASP A 320 1.59 32.12 2.80
N LEU A 321 1.86 30.82 2.75
CA LEU A 321 3.04 30.28 2.09
C LEU A 321 3.07 30.66 0.60
N TYR A 322 1.99 30.41 -0.14
CA TYR A 322 1.97 30.71 -1.56
C TYR A 322 2.03 32.22 -1.84
N ARG A 323 1.35 33.04 -1.02
CA ARG A 323 1.45 34.52 -1.14
C ARG A 323 2.88 35.02 -0.92
N ALA A 324 3.61 34.41 0.00
CA ALA A 324 5.00 34.77 0.29
C ALA A 324 5.99 34.18 -0.74
N ARG A 325 5.73 32.98 -1.23
CA ARG A 325 6.66 32.24 -2.09
C ARG A 325 5.92 31.54 -3.25
N PRO A 326 5.34 32.31 -4.18
CA PRO A 326 4.69 31.75 -5.36
C PRO A 326 5.68 31.03 -6.32
N ASP A 327 6.97 31.31 -6.17
CA ASP A 327 8.08 30.71 -6.90
C ASP A 327 8.44 29.30 -6.42
N TRP A 328 7.83 28.78 -5.34
CA TRP A 328 8.15 27.47 -4.76
C TRP A 328 7.34 26.31 -5.36
N VAL A 329 6.54 26.55 -6.37
CA VAL A 329 5.72 25.49 -6.99
C VAL A 329 6.33 25.00 -8.29
N LEU A 330 6.14 23.71 -8.55
CA LEU A 330 6.45 23.10 -9.84
C LEU A 330 5.57 23.73 -10.94
N ASN A 331 6.16 24.00 -12.09
CA ASN A 331 5.44 24.49 -13.27
C ASN A 331 6.14 24.09 -14.58
N THR A 332 5.48 24.33 -15.71
CA THR A 332 6.03 24.09 -17.06
C THR A 332 5.78 25.31 -17.94
N GLN A 333 6.48 26.41 -17.64
CA GLN A 333 6.33 27.62 -18.42
C GLN A 333 6.65 27.41 -19.91
N PRO A 334 5.93 28.08 -20.86
CA PRO A 334 4.96 29.18 -20.62
C PRO A 334 3.51 28.71 -20.32
N ALA A 335 3.29 27.39 -20.06
CA ALA A 335 1.94 26.91 -19.75
C ALA A 335 1.42 27.51 -18.44
N PRO A 336 0.10 27.76 -18.33
CA PRO A 336 -0.49 28.24 -17.08
C PRO A 336 -0.38 27.17 -15.99
N LEU A 337 -0.33 27.59 -14.73
CA LEU A 337 -0.38 26.68 -13.61
C LEU A 337 -1.70 25.92 -13.60
N LEU A 338 -1.63 24.60 -13.52
CA LEU A 338 -2.78 23.72 -13.43
C LEU A 338 -3.07 23.39 -11.96
N SER A 339 -4.18 23.92 -11.46
CA SER A 339 -4.71 23.51 -10.16
C SER A 339 -5.49 22.20 -10.30
N ALA A 340 -5.32 21.29 -9.35
CA ALA A 340 -6.18 20.13 -9.16
C ALA A 340 -6.51 20.00 -7.66
N ARG A 341 -7.77 19.79 -7.31
CA ARG A 341 -8.27 19.83 -5.92
C ARG A 341 -7.89 21.15 -5.20
N ASN A 342 -7.92 22.28 -5.92
CA ASN A 342 -7.50 23.59 -5.43
C ASN A 342 -6.04 23.67 -4.96
N GLN A 343 -5.19 22.73 -5.36
CA GLN A 343 -3.81 22.57 -4.91
C GLN A 343 -2.82 22.78 -6.06
N LEU A 344 -1.62 23.25 -5.70
CA LEU A 344 -0.40 23.24 -6.48
C LEU A 344 0.63 22.35 -5.78
N VAL A 345 1.66 21.93 -6.51
CA VAL A 345 2.71 21.04 -5.99
C VAL A 345 3.94 21.85 -5.65
N LEU A 346 4.47 21.70 -4.45
CA LEU A 346 5.73 22.30 -4.04
C LEU A 346 6.92 21.64 -4.74
N ASP A 347 7.89 22.42 -5.15
CA ASP A 347 9.15 21.96 -5.72
C ASP A 347 10.11 21.50 -4.60
N LEU A 348 10.04 20.23 -4.25
CA LEU A 348 10.90 19.62 -3.22
C LEU A 348 12.38 19.51 -3.66
N THR A 349 12.69 19.77 -4.93
CA THR A 349 14.09 19.78 -5.38
C THR A 349 14.86 20.99 -4.85
N ARG A 350 14.14 22.00 -4.37
CA ARG A 350 14.68 23.18 -3.73
C ARG A 350 14.92 22.91 -2.26
N VAL A 351 16.15 23.17 -1.80
CA VAL A 351 16.55 22.92 -0.41
C VAL A 351 15.73 23.79 0.55
N GLU A 352 15.47 25.06 0.19
CA GLU A 352 14.68 25.97 1.01
C GLU A 352 13.23 25.53 1.21
N VAL A 353 12.65 24.77 0.26
CA VAL A 353 11.31 24.19 0.40
C VAL A 353 11.33 23.01 1.38
N THR A 354 12.26 22.10 1.20
CA THR A 354 12.41 20.94 2.11
C THR A 354 12.83 21.36 3.52
N ASP A 355 13.64 22.41 3.67
CA ASP A 355 13.99 22.96 4.97
C ASP A 355 12.78 23.59 5.66
N TYR A 356 12.00 24.40 4.96
CA TYR A 356 10.75 24.97 5.49
C TYR A 356 9.80 23.86 5.99
N LEU A 357 9.56 22.83 5.16
CA LEU A 357 8.66 21.73 5.52
C LEU A 357 9.19 20.97 6.74
N PHE A 358 10.48 20.67 6.75
CA PHE A 358 11.10 20.02 7.89
C PHE A 358 10.96 20.86 9.17
N GLU A 359 11.30 22.15 9.13
CA GLU A 359 11.22 23.04 10.29
C GLU A 359 9.80 23.15 10.85
N ARG A 360 8.77 23.18 9.98
CA ARG A 360 7.38 23.22 10.41
C ARG A 360 6.94 21.93 11.09
N LEU A 361 7.27 20.79 10.50
CA LEU A 361 6.91 19.49 11.08
C LEU A 361 7.72 19.18 12.34
N ASP A 362 9.02 19.49 12.33
CA ASP A 362 9.90 19.36 13.50
C ASP A 362 9.40 20.18 14.68
N ALA A 363 8.99 21.43 14.43
CA ALA A 363 8.43 22.29 15.47
C ALA A 363 7.14 21.70 16.08
N LEU A 364 6.23 21.17 15.26
CA LEU A 364 5.00 20.51 15.73
C LEU A 364 5.31 19.26 16.56
N LEU A 365 6.25 18.42 16.10
CA LEU A 365 6.63 17.19 16.78
C LEU A 365 7.41 17.44 18.08
N ASN A 366 8.14 18.56 18.18
CA ASN A 366 8.80 18.99 19.42
C ASN A 366 7.84 19.69 20.40
N GLU A 367 6.84 20.43 19.89
CA GLU A 367 5.86 21.15 20.73
C GLU A 367 4.82 20.20 21.33
N TYR A 368 4.41 19.19 20.57
CA TYR A 368 3.31 18.29 20.93
C TYR A 368 3.75 16.83 20.96
N PRO A 369 3.28 16.02 21.91
CA PRO A 369 3.56 14.58 21.97
C PRO A 369 2.72 13.81 20.92
N ILE A 370 3.08 13.99 19.65
CA ILE A 370 2.49 13.32 18.50
C ILE A 370 3.27 12.04 18.24
N SER A 371 2.59 10.89 18.23
CA SER A 371 3.21 9.57 18.00
C SER A 371 3.02 9.05 16.58
N TYR A 372 2.24 9.76 15.75
CA TYR A 372 1.85 9.28 14.43
C TYR A 372 1.54 10.44 13.47
N LEU A 373 2.04 10.32 12.24
CA LEU A 373 1.71 11.21 11.12
C LEU A 373 1.00 10.43 10.01
N LYS A 374 -0.18 10.91 9.59
CA LYS A 374 -0.79 10.51 8.32
C LYS A 374 -0.28 11.47 7.25
N TRP A 375 0.66 11.00 6.43
CA TRP A 375 1.29 11.77 5.36
C TRP A 375 0.54 11.58 4.06
N ASP A 376 -0.16 12.61 3.62
CA ASP A 376 -1.04 12.56 2.46
C ASP A 376 -0.47 13.30 1.24
N MET A 377 -1.03 12.96 0.05
CA MET A 377 -0.74 13.61 -1.23
C MET A 377 -1.96 13.48 -2.14
N ASN A 378 -2.78 14.51 -2.22
CA ASN A 378 -4.13 14.41 -2.80
C ASN A 378 -4.24 14.77 -4.28
N ARG A 379 -3.15 14.95 -5.00
CA ARG A 379 -3.18 15.17 -6.45
C ARG A 379 -1.96 14.57 -7.15
N ALA A 380 -2.12 14.31 -8.45
CA ALA A 380 -0.99 13.95 -9.32
C ALA A 380 -0.15 15.19 -9.70
N ILE A 381 1.12 14.97 -10.02
CA ILE A 381 2.04 15.99 -10.51
C ILE A 381 1.90 16.07 -12.03
N HIS A 382 1.12 17.05 -12.50
CA HIS A 382 0.89 17.25 -13.94
C HIS A 382 1.94 18.14 -14.62
N GLN A 383 2.64 18.95 -13.84
CA GLN A 383 3.63 19.91 -14.32
C GLN A 383 4.95 19.74 -13.53
N PRO A 384 5.69 18.64 -13.74
CA PRO A 384 6.91 18.35 -12.98
C PRO A 384 8.13 19.11 -13.52
N GLY A 385 8.01 20.43 -13.71
CA GLY A 385 9.07 21.32 -14.13
C GLY A 385 9.56 22.21 -12.99
N ASP A 386 10.87 22.45 -12.92
CA ASP A 386 11.47 23.45 -12.03
C ASP A 386 11.30 24.89 -12.59
N GLN A 387 11.85 25.87 -11.88
CA GLN A 387 11.83 27.27 -12.30
C GLN A 387 12.51 27.55 -13.66
N ASN A 388 13.35 26.64 -14.15
CA ASN A 388 14.03 26.74 -15.44
C ASN A 388 13.26 25.97 -16.54
N GLY A 389 12.14 25.33 -16.20
CA GLY A 389 11.36 24.49 -17.10
C GLY A 389 11.96 23.09 -17.32
N CYS A 390 12.99 22.69 -16.55
CA CYS A 390 13.56 21.36 -16.62
C CYS A 390 12.66 20.36 -15.89
N ALA A 391 12.48 19.18 -16.49
CA ALA A 391 11.74 18.08 -15.84
C ALA A 391 12.50 17.58 -14.59
N VAL A 392 11.77 17.35 -13.49
CA VAL A 392 12.36 17.03 -12.18
C VAL A 392 11.64 15.89 -11.43
N GLY A 393 10.88 15.04 -12.11
CA GLY A 393 10.12 13.97 -11.46
C GLY A 393 11.00 13.02 -10.63
N HIS A 394 12.15 12.61 -11.17
CA HIS A 394 13.18 11.83 -10.47
C HIS A 394 13.66 12.52 -9.18
N LYS A 395 14.10 13.78 -9.33
CA LYS A 395 14.64 14.56 -8.21
C LYS A 395 13.55 14.84 -7.16
N GLN A 396 12.31 15.09 -7.59
CA GLN A 396 11.16 15.31 -6.73
C GLN A 396 10.92 14.10 -5.81
N THR A 397 10.88 12.89 -6.37
CA THR A 397 10.70 11.65 -5.60
C THR A 397 11.85 11.39 -4.64
N HIS A 398 13.09 11.58 -5.06
CA HIS A 398 14.25 11.46 -4.17
C HIS A 398 14.28 12.51 -3.07
N SER A 399 13.81 13.73 -3.34
CA SER A 399 13.72 14.79 -2.34
C SER A 399 12.64 14.48 -1.29
N LEU A 400 11.52 13.88 -1.70
CA LEU A 400 10.53 13.34 -0.76
C LEU A 400 11.16 12.28 0.16
N TYR A 401 11.89 11.30 -0.39
CA TYR A 401 12.55 10.27 0.41
C TYR A 401 13.54 10.87 1.42
N LYS A 402 14.33 11.87 1.00
CA LYS A 402 15.26 12.58 1.89
C LYS A 402 14.53 13.33 3.01
N LEU A 403 13.42 13.99 2.70
CA LEU A 403 12.60 14.69 3.70
C LEU A 403 12.03 13.71 4.72
N LEU A 404 11.43 12.60 4.27
CA LEU A 404 10.92 11.55 5.15
C LEU A 404 12.02 10.93 6.01
N ALA A 405 13.19 10.62 5.43
CA ALA A 405 14.35 10.11 6.17
C ALA A 405 14.83 11.09 7.24
N ARG A 406 14.83 12.39 6.94
CA ARG A 406 15.21 13.45 7.87
C ARG A 406 14.23 13.54 9.05
N ILE A 407 12.91 13.48 8.78
CA ILE A 407 11.87 13.45 9.83
C ILE A 407 12.02 12.20 10.71
N ARG A 408 12.19 11.01 10.11
CA ARG A 408 12.39 9.77 10.88
C ARG A 408 13.66 9.77 11.72
N SER A 409 14.72 10.40 11.23
CA SER A 409 15.99 10.54 11.99
C SER A 409 15.84 11.48 13.19
N ALA A 410 15.10 12.58 13.03
CA ALA A 410 14.85 13.54 14.10
C ALA A 410 13.82 13.01 15.13
N HIS A 411 12.81 12.27 14.66
CA HIS A 411 11.70 11.76 15.47
C HIS A 411 11.49 10.24 15.26
N PRO A 412 12.44 9.41 15.74
CA PRO A 412 12.44 7.96 15.45
C PRO A 412 11.26 7.19 16.06
N GLU A 413 10.56 7.75 17.04
CA GLU A 413 9.40 7.14 17.68
C GLU A 413 8.07 7.48 16.99
N VAL A 414 8.07 8.40 16.02
CA VAL A 414 6.87 8.79 15.28
C VAL A 414 6.64 7.82 14.13
N GLU A 415 5.49 7.16 14.12
CA GLU A 415 5.06 6.32 13.00
C GLU A 415 4.52 7.19 11.86
N ILE A 416 4.81 6.80 10.62
CA ILE A 416 4.34 7.51 9.43
C ILE A 416 3.47 6.59 8.58
N GLU A 417 2.25 7.02 8.26
CA GLU A 417 1.38 6.37 7.28
C GLU A 417 1.55 7.03 5.91
N SER A 418 1.75 6.23 4.87
CA SER A 418 1.63 6.69 3.49
C SER A 418 0.15 6.72 3.10
N CYS A 419 -0.36 7.90 2.87
CA CYS A 419 -1.63 8.16 2.21
C CYS A 419 -1.38 8.94 0.92
N SER A 420 -2.17 8.69 -0.11
CA SER A 420 -2.16 9.50 -1.33
C SER A 420 -3.52 9.43 -2.00
N SER A 421 -4.50 10.17 -1.48
CA SER A 421 -5.92 9.94 -1.79
C SER A 421 -6.24 8.44 -1.67
N GLY A 422 -6.06 7.85 -0.51
CA GLY A 422 -6.07 6.41 -0.36
C GLY A 422 -4.77 5.74 -0.82
N GLY A 423 -4.88 4.68 -1.62
CA GLY A 423 -3.79 3.80 -2.05
C GLY A 423 -2.93 4.32 -3.21
N GLY A 424 -2.97 5.61 -3.54
CA GLY A 424 -2.24 6.17 -4.67
C GLY A 424 -0.71 6.21 -4.53
N ARG A 425 -0.16 5.84 -3.37
CA ARG A 425 1.28 5.68 -3.14
C ARG A 425 1.54 4.48 -2.23
N ALA A 426 1.50 3.30 -2.85
CA ALA A 426 1.66 2.01 -2.20
C ALA A 426 2.73 1.20 -2.95
N ASP A 427 3.95 1.25 -2.48
CA ASP A 427 5.10 0.57 -3.06
C ASP A 427 6.18 0.30 -2.00
N PHE A 428 7.16 -0.55 -2.34
CA PHE A 428 8.23 -0.89 -1.39
C PHE A 428 9.22 0.25 -1.19
N GLY A 429 9.30 1.22 -2.12
CA GLY A 429 10.16 2.41 -1.95
C GLY A 429 9.64 3.31 -0.82
N ILE A 430 8.34 3.62 -0.80
CA ILE A 430 7.78 4.43 0.29
C ILE A 430 7.80 3.71 1.64
N LEU A 431 7.68 2.37 1.65
CA LEU A 431 7.75 1.58 2.88
C LEU A 431 9.12 1.58 3.56
N GLU A 432 10.20 2.00 2.88
CA GLU A 432 11.48 2.24 3.54
C GLU A 432 11.39 3.41 4.53
N PHE A 433 10.42 4.30 4.34
CA PHE A 433 10.24 5.54 5.11
C PHE A 433 8.93 5.57 5.91
N THR A 434 7.99 4.67 5.66
CA THR A 434 6.67 4.65 6.28
C THR A 434 6.37 3.28 6.89
N ASP A 435 5.39 3.22 7.79
CA ASP A 435 5.12 2.06 8.63
C ASP A 435 3.76 1.42 8.34
N ARG A 436 2.92 2.13 7.59
CA ARG A 436 1.55 1.76 7.24
C ARG A 436 1.17 2.41 5.92
N ILE A 437 0.27 1.79 5.17
CA ILE A 437 -0.34 2.33 3.96
C ILE A 437 -1.83 2.46 4.16
N TRP A 438 -2.38 3.64 3.90
CA TRP A 438 -3.81 3.83 3.75
C TRP A 438 -4.23 3.29 2.39
N THR A 439 -4.91 2.15 2.36
CA THR A 439 -5.11 1.38 1.12
C THR A 439 -6.17 1.98 0.19
N SER A 440 -7.14 2.67 0.74
CA SER A 440 -8.22 3.32 -0.01
C SER A 440 -9.00 4.28 0.87
N ASP A 441 -9.48 5.38 0.29
CA ASP A 441 -10.45 6.26 0.94
C ASP A 441 -11.85 5.62 1.00
N SER A 442 -12.12 4.56 0.24
CA SER A 442 -13.37 3.82 0.37
C SER A 442 -13.37 2.96 1.63
N ASN A 443 -14.27 3.26 2.56
CA ASN A 443 -14.58 2.44 3.73
C ASN A 443 -15.78 1.49 3.50
N ASP A 444 -16.25 1.36 2.25
CA ASP A 444 -17.26 0.38 1.87
C ASP A 444 -16.71 -1.05 2.00
N ALA A 445 -17.29 -1.84 2.91
CA ALA A 445 -16.76 -3.17 3.21
C ALA A 445 -16.81 -4.14 2.01
N LEU A 446 -17.72 -3.97 1.05
CA LEU A 446 -17.75 -4.80 -0.16
C LEU A 446 -16.68 -4.38 -1.18
N ASP A 447 -16.45 -3.09 -1.38
CA ASP A 447 -15.35 -2.60 -2.23
C ASP A 447 -14.01 -3.02 -1.64
N ARG A 448 -13.87 -2.99 -0.31
CA ARG A 448 -12.68 -3.43 0.42
C ARG A 448 -12.32 -4.90 0.17
N VAL A 449 -13.27 -5.76 -0.19
CA VAL A 449 -12.96 -7.15 -0.57
C VAL A 449 -11.97 -7.20 -1.73
N GLY A 450 -12.25 -6.47 -2.80
CA GLY A 450 -11.36 -6.37 -3.98
C GLY A 450 -10.05 -5.65 -3.66
N ILE A 451 -10.16 -4.49 -3.00
CA ILE A 451 -9.02 -3.64 -2.62
C ILE A 451 -8.02 -4.40 -1.74
N GLN A 452 -8.49 -5.02 -0.66
CA GLN A 452 -7.62 -5.76 0.28
C GLN A 452 -7.08 -7.05 -0.34
N LYS A 453 -7.85 -7.72 -1.22
CA LYS A 453 -7.37 -8.88 -1.98
C LYS A 453 -6.19 -8.49 -2.87
N GLY A 454 -6.33 -7.45 -3.66
CA GLY A 454 -5.25 -6.99 -4.56
C GLY A 454 -4.05 -6.44 -3.79
N PHE A 455 -4.26 -5.63 -2.75
CA PHE A 455 -3.19 -5.13 -1.88
C PHE A 455 -2.39 -6.28 -1.25
N SER A 456 -3.07 -7.31 -0.76
CA SER A 456 -2.44 -8.48 -0.11
C SER A 456 -1.61 -9.36 -1.06
N MET A 457 -1.57 -9.07 -2.37
CA MET A 457 -0.65 -9.77 -3.27
C MET A 457 0.81 -9.47 -2.95
N PHE A 458 1.10 -8.26 -2.46
CA PHE A 458 2.47 -7.82 -2.14
C PHE A 458 2.67 -7.39 -0.69
N PHE A 459 1.62 -6.96 0.01
CA PHE A 459 1.74 -6.34 1.33
C PHE A 459 1.04 -7.17 2.42
N PRO A 460 1.67 -7.34 3.60
CA PRO A 460 1.08 -8.06 4.72
C PRO A 460 0.00 -7.24 5.45
N ALA A 461 -0.77 -7.91 6.29
CA ALA A 461 -1.92 -7.35 6.98
C ALA A 461 -1.58 -6.18 7.92
N GLU A 462 -0.43 -6.23 8.59
CA GLU A 462 0.00 -5.23 9.57
C GLU A 462 0.34 -3.86 8.98
N VAL A 463 0.56 -3.76 7.66
CA VAL A 463 0.76 -2.48 6.97
C VAL A 463 -0.49 -2.02 6.22
N MET A 464 -1.53 -2.84 6.18
CA MET A 464 -2.78 -2.60 5.46
C MET A 464 -3.77 -1.80 6.33
N GLY A 465 -3.89 -0.50 6.12
CA GLY A 465 -4.90 0.32 6.79
C GLY A 465 -6.33 -0.10 6.39
N ALA A 466 -7.16 -0.45 7.39
CA ALA A 466 -8.54 -0.86 7.18
C ALA A 466 -9.44 -0.28 8.28
N HIS A 467 -10.37 0.59 7.91
CA HIS A 467 -11.25 1.26 8.87
C HIS A 467 -12.69 0.79 8.79
N VAL A 468 -13.37 0.82 9.93
CA VAL A 468 -14.82 0.73 10.04
C VAL A 468 -15.39 2.10 9.72
N GLY A 469 -15.97 2.25 8.53
CA GLY A 469 -16.61 3.50 8.09
C GLY A 469 -18.03 3.70 8.65
N PRO A 470 -18.73 4.79 8.23
CA PRO A 470 -20.11 5.07 8.59
C PRO A 470 -21.09 4.00 8.07
N ASP A 471 -22.33 4.00 8.57
CA ASP A 471 -23.40 3.08 8.18
C ASP A 471 -23.75 3.19 6.68
N VAL A 472 -23.75 4.41 6.16
CA VAL A 472 -23.81 4.70 4.74
C VAL A 472 -22.45 5.21 4.29
N CYS A 473 -21.76 4.44 3.46
CA CYS A 473 -20.44 4.83 2.96
C CYS A 473 -20.53 6.12 2.16
N HIS A 474 -19.71 7.12 2.49
CA HIS A 474 -19.74 8.44 1.85
C HIS A 474 -19.33 8.42 0.37
N ILE A 475 -18.53 7.43 -0.05
CA ILE A 475 -18.08 7.31 -1.46
C ILE A 475 -19.11 6.57 -2.31
N THR A 476 -19.66 5.46 -1.81
CA THR A 476 -20.54 4.58 -2.61
C THR A 476 -22.02 4.82 -2.37
N GLY A 477 -22.39 5.43 -1.25
CA GLY A 477 -23.78 5.54 -0.80
C GLY A 477 -24.38 4.21 -0.35
N ARG A 478 -23.59 3.15 -0.24
CA ARG A 478 -24.07 1.82 0.18
C ARG A 478 -24.19 1.75 1.70
N ALA A 479 -25.32 1.22 2.17
CA ALA A 479 -25.56 0.92 3.57
C ALA A 479 -25.19 -0.54 3.88
N LEU A 480 -24.34 -0.76 4.88
CA LEU A 480 -23.90 -2.09 5.31
C LEU A 480 -24.02 -2.24 6.82
N SER A 481 -24.30 -3.47 7.25
CA SER A 481 -24.39 -3.76 8.69
C SER A 481 -23.05 -3.54 9.40
N MET A 482 -23.10 -3.17 10.67
CA MET A 482 -21.91 -2.99 11.50
C MET A 482 -21.06 -4.27 11.55
N GLU A 483 -21.69 -5.42 11.59
CA GLU A 483 -21.01 -6.71 11.60
C GLU A 483 -20.13 -6.92 10.36
N THR A 484 -20.63 -6.54 9.18
CA THR A 484 -19.86 -6.66 7.92
C THR A 484 -18.74 -5.65 7.86
N ARG A 485 -19.00 -4.38 8.24
CA ARG A 485 -17.98 -3.32 8.29
C ARG A 485 -16.82 -3.69 9.23
N VAL A 486 -17.14 -4.12 10.44
CA VAL A 486 -16.16 -4.55 11.45
C VAL A 486 -15.39 -5.78 11.00
N GLY A 487 -16.09 -6.81 10.53
CA GLY A 487 -15.43 -8.05 10.12
C GLY A 487 -14.46 -7.85 8.96
N MET A 488 -14.76 -6.93 8.03
CA MET A 488 -13.87 -6.59 6.92
C MET A 488 -12.64 -5.79 7.38
N ALA A 489 -12.79 -4.87 8.32
CA ALA A 489 -11.70 -4.10 8.89
C ALA A 489 -10.79 -4.94 9.82
N MET A 490 -11.32 -6.02 10.39
CA MET A 490 -10.66 -6.84 11.43
C MET A 490 -9.32 -7.42 10.99
N PHE A 491 -9.15 -7.75 9.70
CA PHE A 491 -7.97 -8.45 9.18
C PHE A 491 -6.84 -7.53 8.68
N GLY A 492 -6.96 -6.23 8.89
CA GLY A 492 -5.89 -5.27 8.61
C GLY A 492 -5.33 -4.63 9.87
N HIS A 493 -4.60 -3.53 9.69
CA HIS A 493 -4.33 -2.60 10.78
C HIS A 493 -5.61 -1.78 11.03
N MET A 494 -6.40 -2.27 11.95
CA MET A 494 -7.78 -1.82 12.17
C MET A 494 -7.87 -0.37 12.67
N GLY A 495 -8.85 0.35 12.16
CA GLY A 495 -9.26 1.65 12.67
C GLY A 495 -10.77 1.87 12.55
N ILE A 496 -11.20 3.03 12.99
CA ILE A 496 -12.58 3.50 12.99
C ILE A 496 -12.60 4.90 12.39
N GLU A 497 -13.49 5.16 11.46
CA GLU A 497 -13.63 6.45 10.79
C GLU A 497 -15.11 6.74 10.54
N ALA A 498 -15.83 7.04 11.62
CA ALA A 498 -17.25 7.31 11.62
C ALA A 498 -17.63 8.24 12.78
N ASN A 499 -18.77 8.95 12.67
CA ASN A 499 -19.28 9.80 13.74
C ASN A 499 -19.85 8.97 14.89
N LEU A 500 -19.02 8.70 15.88
CA LEU A 500 -19.40 7.90 17.06
C LEU A 500 -20.48 8.57 17.93
N LEU A 501 -20.66 9.89 17.83
CA LEU A 501 -21.67 10.63 18.60
C LEU A 501 -23.09 10.37 18.07
N GLU A 502 -23.22 9.98 16.81
CA GLU A 502 -24.50 9.69 16.15
C GLU A 502 -24.81 8.18 16.06
N MET A 503 -23.84 7.34 16.45
CA MET A 503 -23.96 5.89 16.37
C MET A 503 -25.01 5.37 17.36
N SER A 504 -25.87 4.46 16.91
CA SER A 504 -26.84 3.80 17.77
C SER A 504 -26.16 2.95 18.85
N ARG A 505 -26.84 2.76 19.99
CA ARG A 505 -26.33 1.92 21.09
C ARG A 505 -26.04 0.48 20.64
N ILE A 506 -26.83 -0.06 19.72
CA ILE A 506 -26.64 -1.43 19.21
C ILE A 506 -25.36 -1.48 18.37
N GLU A 507 -25.17 -0.54 17.45
CA GLU A 507 -23.94 -0.47 16.64
C GLU A 507 -22.70 -0.26 17.49
N THR A 508 -22.77 0.63 18.51
CA THR A 508 -21.67 0.84 19.47
C THR A 508 -21.28 -0.47 20.17
N GLN A 509 -22.26 -1.27 20.59
CA GLN A 509 -21.99 -2.57 21.22
C GLN A 509 -21.34 -3.57 20.26
N VAL A 510 -21.83 -3.65 19.02
CA VAL A 510 -21.25 -4.52 17.99
C VAL A 510 -19.83 -4.08 17.65
N LEU A 511 -19.61 -2.77 17.45
CA LEU A 511 -18.28 -2.21 17.19
C LEU A 511 -17.30 -2.54 18.33
N LYS A 512 -17.70 -2.30 19.57
CA LYS A 512 -16.90 -2.60 20.76
C LYS A 512 -16.53 -4.08 20.86
N ALA A 513 -17.47 -4.99 20.58
CA ALA A 513 -17.23 -6.42 20.56
C ALA A 513 -16.22 -6.81 19.46
N GLY A 514 -16.36 -6.23 18.27
CA GLY A 514 -15.45 -6.48 17.15
C GLY A 514 -14.05 -5.95 17.39
N VAL A 515 -13.92 -4.75 17.95
CA VAL A 515 -12.61 -4.18 18.35
C VAL A 515 -11.94 -5.05 19.42
N ALA A 516 -12.69 -5.54 20.40
CA ALA A 516 -12.17 -6.45 21.42
C ALA A 516 -11.70 -7.77 20.79
N LEU A 517 -12.44 -8.29 19.82
CA LEU A 517 -12.07 -9.49 19.08
C LEU A 517 -10.80 -9.28 18.25
N HIS A 518 -10.69 -8.16 17.52
CA HIS A 518 -9.46 -7.78 16.81
C HIS A 518 -8.26 -7.74 17.77
N LYS A 519 -8.39 -7.04 18.91
CA LYS A 519 -7.33 -6.95 19.91
C LYS A 519 -6.88 -8.31 20.45
N LYS A 520 -7.83 -9.22 20.65
CA LYS A 520 -7.54 -10.60 21.08
C LYS A 520 -6.67 -11.35 20.07
N TYR A 521 -6.94 -11.17 18.78
CA TYR A 521 -6.31 -11.95 17.71
C TYR A 521 -5.31 -11.15 16.85
N ARG A 522 -5.11 -9.84 17.11
CA ARG A 522 -4.24 -9.01 16.26
C ARG A 522 -2.78 -9.50 16.20
N SER A 523 -2.27 -10.16 17.25
CA SER A 523 -0.95 -10.77 17.21
C SER A 523 -0.87 -11.82 16.11
N LEU A 524 -1.87 -12.72 16.02
CA LEU A 524 -1.97 -13.68 14.94
C LEU A 524 -2.16 -13.00 13.59
N ILE A 525 -3.07 -12.03 13.48
CA ILE A 525 -3.36 -11.31 12.24
C ILE A 525 -2.11 -10.62 11.68
N HIS A 526 -1.31 -9.99 12.54
CA HIS A 526 -0.15 -9.18 12.15
C HIS A 526 1.17 -9.96 12.04
N SER A 527 1.22 -11.23 12.46
CA SER A 527 2.44 -12.05 12.37
C SER A 527 2.26 -13.36 11.63
N GLY A 528 1.02 -13.79 11.42
CA GLY A 528 0.71 -15.05 10.77
C GLY A 528 0.88 -15.01 9.25
N ASN A 529 0.78 -16.19 8.64
CA ASN A 529 0.79 -16.35 7.19
C ASN A 529 -0.60 -16.05 6.63
N LEU A 530 -0.73 -14.98 5.87
CA LEU A 530 -1.98 -14.66 5.18
C LEU A 530 -2.17 -15.64 4.01
N VAL A 531 -3.35 -16.23 3.92
CA VAL A 531 -3.77 -17.13 2.84
C VAL A 531 -5.12 -16.68 2.30
N ARG A 532 -5.26 -16.64 0.99
CA ARG A 532 -6.54 -16.44 0.33
C ARG A 532 -7.09 -17.81 -0.04
N LEU A 533 -8.39 -17.96 0.02
CA LEU A 533 -9.04 -19.23 -0.29
C LEU A 533 -9.66 -19.20 -1.69
N ASN A 534 -9.75 -20.35 -2.33
CA ASN A 534 -10.47 -20.50 -3.58
C ASN A 534 -11.98 -20.46 -3.30
N THR A 535 -12.69 -19.50 -3.90
CA THR A 535 -14.13 -19.30 -3.77
C THR A 535 -14.78 -19.08 -5.13
N GLN A 536 -16.10 -19.13 -5.18
CA GLN A 536 -16.87 -18.75 -6.37
C GLN A 536 -16.93 -17.22 -6.51
N CYS A 537 -17.45 -16.72 -7.64
CA CYS A 537 -17.48 -15.29 -7.95
C CYS A 537 -18.31 -14.46 -6.97
N ASP A 538 -19.35 -15.06 -6.35
CA ASP A 538 -20.24 -14.38 -5.39
C ASP A 538 -19.78 -14.52 -3.94
N GLU A 539 -18.57 -15.02 -3.74
CA GLU A 539 -17.99 -15.30 -2.43
C GLU A 539 -16.55 -14.80 -2.37
N SER A 540 -16.09 -14.49 -1.18
CA SER A 540 -14.66 -14.27 -0.92
C SER A 540 -14.30 -14.84 0.45
N ALA A 541 -13.10 -15.41 0.54
CA ALA A 541 -12.58 -15.93 1.81
C ALA A 541 -11.06 -15.81 1.84
N PHE A 542 -10.56 -15.48 3.01
CA PHE A 542 -9.13 -15.44 3.29
C PHE A 542 -8.90 -15.70 4.78
N GLY A 543 -7.68 -15.94 5.18
CA GLY A 543 -7.36 -16.18 6.57
C GLY A 543 -5.92 -15.88 6.90
N VAL A 544 -5.61 -16.02 8.17
CA VAL A 544 -4.27 -15.90 8.71
C VAL A 544 -3.99 -17.13 9.59
N ILE A 545 -2.86 -17.77 9.36
CA ILE A 545 -2.45 -18.98 10.07
C ILE A 545 -1.18 -18.70 10.84
N ALA A 546 -1.13 -19.08 12.11
CA ALA A 546 0.08 -18.99 12.93
C ALA A 546 1.28 -19.68 12.25
N GLN A 547 2.49 -19.19 12.48
CA GLN A 547 3.70 -19.72 11.85
C GLN A 547 3.93 -21.21 12.15
N ASP A 548 3.50 -21.67 13.31
CA ASP A 548 3.59 -23.07 13.76
C ASP A 548 2.35 -23.91 13.43
N GLY A 549 1.35 -23.33 12.75
CA GLY A 549 0.09 -23.97 12.40
C GLY A 549 -0.83 -24.29 13.58
N SER A 550 -0.55 -23.76 14.77
CA SER A 550 -1.33 -24.06 15.99
C SER A 550 -2.70 -23.38 16.01
N GLU A 551 -2.84 -22.24 15.35
CA GLU A 551 -4.03 -21.39 15.39
C GLU A 551 -4.25 -20.73 14.04
N ALA A 552 -5.52 -20.49 13.66
CA ALA A 552 -5.87 -19.79 12.44
C ALA A 552 -7.18 -19.01 12.60
N LEU A 553 -7.27 -17.91 11.86
CA LEU A 553 -8.50 -17.16 11.64
C LEU A 553 -8.84 -17.18 10.15
N PHE A 554 -10.10 -17.40 9.81
CA PHE A 554 -10.59 -17.32 8.43
C PHE A 554 -11.83 -16.48 8.38
N SER A 555 -11.90 -15.59 7.38
CA SER A 555 -13.12 -14.87 7.02
C SER A 555 -13.78 -15.52 5.82
N TYR A 556 -15.09 -15.46 5.78
CA TYR A 556 -15.92 -15.77 4.62
C TYR A 556 -16.95 -14.67 4.47
N ILE A 557 -17.14 -14.16 3.27
CA ILE A 557 -18.18 -13.19 2.93
C ILE A 557 -18.94 -13.66 1.71
N GLN A 558 -20.28 -13.65 1.81
CA GLN A 558 -21.18 -13.81 0.68
C GLN A 558 -21.49 -12.43 0.12
N LEU A 559 -21.03 -12.16 -1.10
CA LEU A 559 -21.14 -10.84 -1.75
C LEU A 559 -22.55 -10.61 -2.29
N ASN A 560 -23.08 -11.61 -3.02
CA ASN A 560 -24.38 -11.56 -3.70
C ASN A 560 -25.24 -12.76 -3.31
N SER A 561 -26.48 -12.78 -3.77
CA SER A 561 -27.32 -13.97 -3.68
C SER A 561 -26.74 -15.11 -4.52
N LEU A 562 -26.62 -16.28 -3.92
CA LEU A 562 -26.16 -17.48 -4.64
C LEU A 562 -27.21 -17.94 -5.64
N SER A 563 -26.78 -18.47 -6.78
CA SER A 563 -27.66 -19.12 -7.77
C SER A 563 -28.09 -20.53 -7.35
N SER A 564 -27.36 -21.15 -6.42
CA SER A 564 -27.66 -22.45 -5.84
C SER A 564 -28.59 -22.33 -4.64
N SER A 565 -29.45 -23.34 -4.44
CA SER A 565 -30.26 -23.48 -3.23
C SER A 565 -29.49 -24.08 -2.03
N VAL A 566 -28.23 -24.42 -2.22
CA VAL A 566 -27.32 -24.95 -1.19
C VAL A 566 -26.05 -24.11 -1.20
N GLY A 567 -25.58 -23.73 -0.01
CA GLY A 567 -24.30 -23.02 0.14
C GLY A 567 -23.11 -23.86 -0.33
N GLY A 568 -22.01 -23.20 -0.62
CA GLY A 568 -20.76 -23.84 -0.99
C GLY A 568 -20.08 -24.58 0.19
N ARG A 569 -18.97 -25.27 -0.10
CA ARG A 569 -18.07 -25.79 0.92
C ARG A 569 -16.83 -24.91 1.03
N LEU A 570 -16.57 -24.44 2.23
CA LEU A 570 -15.39 -23.64 2.51
C LEU A 570 -14.22 -24.55 2.88
N GLN A 571 -13.18 -24.56 2.05
CA GLN A 571 -11.95 -25.32 2.27
C GLN A 571 -10.88 -24.42 2.92
N PHE A 572 -10.34 -24.84 4.06
CA PHE A 572 -9.35 -24.09 4.81
C PHE A 572 -7.93 -24.51 4.39
N ALA A 573 -7.41 -23.84 3.37
CA ALA A 573 -6.06 -24.09 2.88
C ALA A 573 -4.98 -23.71 3.92
N GLY A 574 -3.83 -24.37 3.88
CA GLY A 574 -2.65 -24.03 4.69
C GLY A 574 -2.58 -24.68 6.07
N LEU A 575 -3.62 -25.41 6.50
CA LEU A 575 -3.61 -26.17 7.75
C LEU A 575 -2.74 -27.42 7.64
N ASP A 576 -2.19 -27.90 8.78
CA ASP A 576 -1.47 -29.16 8.84
C ASP A 576 -2.46 -30.34 8.72
N SER A 577 -2.31 -31.12 7.65
CA SER A 577 -3.21 -32.25 7.35
C SER A 577 -3.24 -33.33 8.44
N ASN A 578 -2.17 -33.47 9.21
CA ASN A 578 -2.04 -34.53 10.25
C ASN A 578 -2.57 -34.12 11.63
N SER A 579 -2.93 -32.84 11.78
CA SER A 579 -3.43 -32.28 13.05
C SER A 579 -4.95 -32.27 13.12
N LEU A 580 -5.50 -32.31 14.32
CA LEU A 580 -6.92 -32.08 14.58
C LEU A 580 -7.15 -30.62 14.99
N TYR A 581 -8.20 -30.03 14.48
CA TYR A 581 -8.58 -28.64 14.78
C TYR A 581 -10.01 -28.56 15.29
N VAL A 582 -10.22 -27.77 16.34
CA VAL A 582 -11.56 -27.32 16.74
C VAL A 582 -11.93 -26.11 15.89
N VAL A 583 -13.12 -26.12 15.31
CA VAL A 583 -13.64 -25.05 14.45
C VAL A 583 -14.71 -24.28 15.22
N ASN A 584 -14.48 -22.99 15.46
CA ASN A 584 -15.44 -22.11 16.11
C ASN A 584 -15.83 -20.94 15.18
N ILE A 585 -17.10 -20.58 15.18
CA ILE A 585 -17.59 -19.36 14.55
C ILE A 585 -17.59 -18.28 15.62
N ILE A 586 -16.75 -17.27 15.45
CA ILE A 586 -16.51 -16.23 16.47
C ILE A 586 -17.10 -14.87 16.10
N TRP A 587 -17.54 -14.70 14.85
CA TRP A 587 -18.14 -13.46 14.36
C TRP A 587 -19.08 -13.71 13.19
N PRO A 588 -20.23 -12.97 13.11
CA PRO A 588 -20.82 -12.18 14.18
C PRO A 588 -21.44 -13.06 15.28
N ALA A 589 -21.87 -12.46 16.39
CA ALA A 589 -22.55 -13.21 17.46
C ALA A 589 -23.85 -13.86 16.97
N GLU A 590 -24.57 -13.18 16.07
CA GLU A 590 -25.77 -13.68 15.41
C GLU A 590 -25.61 -13.67 13.89
N PRO A 591 -25.15 -14.76 13.27
CA PRO A 591 -25.00 -14.85 11.82
C PRO A 591 -26.33 -14.71 11.06
N LYS A 592 -26.33 -13.92 9.99
CA LYS A 592 -27.48 -13.73 9.09
C LYS A 592 -27.55 -14.86 8.07
N SER A 593 -28.04 -16.02 8.49
CA SER A 593 -28.14 -17.25 7.70
C SER A 593 -29.58 -17.71 7.58
N TYR A 594 -29.92 -18.34 6.45
CA TYR A 594 -31.22 -18.99 6.25
C TYR A 594 -31.32 -20.36 6.94
N SER A 595 -30.20 -20.94 7.37
CA SER A 595 -30.17 -22.20 8.14
C SER A 595 -29.14 -22.11 9.26
N LYS A 596 -29.63 -21.91 10.49
CA LYS A 596 -28.77 -21.84 11.68
C LYS A 596 -28.22 -23.23 12.08
N SER A 597 -28.98 -24.31 11.84
CA SER A 597 -28.57 -25.66 12.22
C SER A 597 -27.23 -26.10 11.61
N ILE A 598 -26.94 -25.68 10.37
CA ILE A 598 -25.65 -25.97 9.73
C ILE A 598 -24.49 -25.28 10.48
N LEU A 599 -24.69 -24.04 10.94
CA LEU A 599 -23.68 -23.31 11.69
C LEU A 599 -23.48 -23.92 13.09
N ASP A 600 -24.57 -24.39 13.73
CA ASP A 600 -24.52 -25.07 15.03
C ASP A 600 -23.74 -26.39 14.93
N ASP A 601 -23.90 -27.15 13.83
CA ASP A 601 -23.15 -28.40 13.56
C ASP A 601 -21.65 -28.15 13.32
N ILE A 602 -21.27 -26.99 12.77
CA ILE A 602 -19.85 -26.61 12.55
C ILE A 602 -19.22 -26.13 13.85
N ASN A 603 -19.94 -25.31 14.60
CA ASN A 603 -19.40 -24.61 15.76
C ASN A 603 -19.03 -25.57 16.89
N GLY A 604 -17.77 -25.58 17.31
CA GLY A 604 -17.23 -26.49 18.30
C GLY A 604 -16.88 -27.88 17.76
N SER A 605 -17.08 -28.15 16.46
CA SER A 605 -16.71 -29.44 15.87
C SER A 605 -15.19 -29.63 15.80
N THR A 606 -14.75 -30.89 15.91
CA THR A 606 -13.34 -31.27 15.75
C THR A 606 -13.15 -32.05 14.46
N MET A 607 -12.25 -31.56 13.60
CA MET A 607 -11.98 -32.14 12.28
C MET A 607 -10.47 -32.22 12.03
N SER A 608 -10.03 -33.19 11.23
CA SER A 608 -8.63 -33.22 10.79
C SER A 608 -8.34 -32.09 9.80
N GLY A 609 -7.11 -31.59 9.81
CA GLY A 609 -6.68 -30.57 8.83
C GLY A 609 -6.82 -31.08 7.39
N ASP A 610 -6.67 -32.39 7.15
CA ASP A 610 -6.92 -33.01 5.85
C ASP A 610 -8.38 -32.86 5.40
N VAL A 611 -9.35 -33.14 6.27
CA VAL A 611 -10.79 -32.96 5.99
C VAL A 611 -11.08 -31.46 5.76
N LEU A 612 -10.58 -30.59 6.62
CA LEU A 612 -10.79 -29.14 6.50
C LEU A 612 -10.24 -28.58 5.19
N LYS A 613 -9.08 -29.07 4.75
CA LYS A 613 -8.41 -28.62 3.53
C LYS A 613 -9.05 -29.17 2.26
N ASN A 614 -9.43 -30.45 2.23
CA ASN A 614 -9.85 -31.14 1.00
C ASN A 614 -11.37 -31.21 0.86
N ALA A 615 -12.11 -31.49 1.94
CA ALA A 615 -13.56 -31.55 1.95
C ALA A 615 -14.19 -30.22 2.40
N GLY A 616 -13.56 -29.50 3.32
CA GLY A 616 -14.06 -28.25 3.88
C GLY A 616 -15.32 -28.43 4.73
N VAL A 617 -15.88 -27.34 5.20
CA VAL A 617 -17.15 -27.30 5.93
C VAL A 617 -18.29 -26.84 5.01
N GLN A 618 -19.48 -27.42 5.18
CA GLN A 618 -20.68 -27.01 4.46
C GLN A 618 -21.16 -25.68 5.03
N LEU A 619 -21.26 -24.64 4.18
CA LEU A 619 -21.84 -23.37 4.58
C LEU A 619 -23.35 -23.35 4.33
N PRO A 620 -24.14 -22.65 5.15
CA PRO A 620 -25.51 -22.31 4.81
C PRO A 620 -25.53 -21.21 3.75
N ILE A 621 -26.69 -20.99 3.13
CA ILE A 621 -26.91 -19.77 2.37
C ILE A 621 -26.99 -18.61 3.37
N MET A 622 -26.11 -17.63 3.18
CA MET A 622 -26.09 -16.39 3.94
C MET A 622 -26.91 -15.31 3.23
N GLN A 623 -27.31 -14.27 3.94
CA GLN A 623 -27.80 -13.05 3.29
C GLN A 623 -26.65 -12.37 2.53
N PRO A 624 -26.93 -11.71 1.38
CA PRO A 624 -25.91 -10.91 0.71
C PRO A 624 -25.25 -9.89 1.62
N ALA A 625 -23.99 -9.60 1.37
CA ALA A 625 -23.15 -8.71 2.18
C ALA A 625 -23.01 -9.15 3.66
N SER A 626 -23.16 -10.45 3.92
CA SER A 626 -22.96 -11.03 5.26
C SER A 626 -21.68 -11.84 5.34
N MET A 627 -21.07 -11.85 6.51
CA MET A 627 -19.81 -12.56 6.69
C MET A 627 -19.77 -13.41 7.95
N LEU A 628 -18.83 -14.34 7.96
CA LEU A 628 -18.46 -15.17 9.10
C LEU A 628 -16.96 -15.05 9.36
N VAL A 629 -16.56 -15.13 10.63
CA VAL A 629 -15.17 -15.35 10.99
C VAL A 629 -15.06 -16.64 11.79
N PHE A 630 -14.18 -17.50 11.32
CA PHE A 630 -13.86 -18.79 11.94
C PHE A 630 -12.55 -18.67 12.69
N HIS A 631 -12.50 -19.25 13.89
CA HIS A 631 -11.30 -19.47 14.67
C HIS A 631 -11.06 -20.96 14.77
N LEU A 632 -9.88 -21.38 14.31
CA LEU A 632 -9.44 -22.75 14.36
C LEU A 632 -8.22 -22.87 15.26
N TYR A 633 -8.20 -23.84 16.16
CA TYR A 633 -7.02 -24.13 16.96
C TYR A 633 -6.78 -25.64 17.05
N ARG A 634 -5.50 -25.99 17.01
CA ARG A 634 -5.06 -27.38 17.05
C ARG A 634 -5.31 -27.95 18.45
N THR A 635 -5.92 -29.14 18.50
CA THR A 635 -6.02 -29.91 19.74
C THR A 635 -4.65 -30.49 20.08
N SER A 636 -4.33 -30.54 21.36
CA SER A 636 -3.11 -31.15 21.88
C SER A 636 -3.02 -32.67 21.60
#